data_5b270baddb8134a4dfdb2368dd26e4b5
#
_entry.id   5b270baddb8134a4dfdb2368dd26e4b5
#
_cell.length_a   1.000
_cell.length_b   1.000
_cell.length_c   1.000
_cell.angle_alpha   90.00
_cell.angle_beta   90.00
_cell.angle_gamma   90.00
#
_symmetry.space_group_name_H-M   'P 1'
#
loop_
_entity.id
_entity.type
_entity.pdbx_description
1 polymer ?
#
loop_
_entity_poly.entity_id
_entity_poly.type
_entity_poly.pdbx_seq_one_letter_code
_entity_poly.pdbx_strand_id
1 'polypeptide(L)'
;DGSVKLYAWDTSDPILKTWEKAFPGVLTDKSQASPELLSHLRYPQDLFKVQRQILGRYHMTDPGNWYNQSDLWVVPADPRDKSGKAEPPYYLSIKWPGDAAPVFSQTAVYVPNKRENMGAYMSVVADTSNPDYGKIRVLRLSDTQQVPGPNQTYNAISSDQSVADHLLPFVGQGGSGSADALYGNLLTLPLGDGLIYIEPIYTQRKDSSAGSYPVLRFVVARYGTHIGIGTTLQEALDTVFGGNAGASTGENAQPGQAGATQQVPATGEEAVKANLQAANDAFSAADKALKAGDLATYQSQMQVAQAKVSEAMAAAGG
;
A
#
# COMPACT_ATOMS: atom_id res chain seq x y z
N ASP A 1 16.26 3.77 34.49
CA ASP A 1 17.37 3.30 35.30
C ASP A 1 18.62 2.98 34.46
N GLY A 2 18.51 2.93 33.14
CA GLY A 2 19.59 2.63 32.19
C GLY A 2 19.88 1.13 32.02
N SER A 3 19.05 0.26 32.56
CA SER A 3 19.20 -1.19 32.33
C SER A 3 18.92 -1.55 30.88
N VAL A 4 19.69 -2.49 30.33
CA VAL A 4 19.54 -3.03 28.98
C VAL A 4 19.22 -4.51 29.08
N LYS A 5 18.20 -4.98 28.36
CA LYS A 5 17.86 -6.38 28.23
C LYS A 5 17.99 -6.81 26.77
N LEU A 6 18.66 -7.94 26.53
CA LEU A 6 18.79 -8.56 25.24
C LEU A 6 17.88 -9.79 25.19
N TYR A 7 16.95 -9.83 24.23
CA TYR A 7 16.03 -10.94 24.07
C TYR A 7 16.54 -11.91 22.99
N ALA A 8 16.56 -13.21 23.31
CA ALA A 8 16.82 -14.27 22.34
C ALA A 8 15.63 -14.38 21.39
N TRP A 9 15.77 -13.86 20.15
CA TRP A 9 14.68 -13.80 19.19
C TRP A 9 14.47 -15.12 18.45
N ASP A 10 15.52 -15.63 17.81
CA ASP A 10 15.56 -16.91 17.12
C ASP A 10 16.50 -17.88 17.85
N THR A 11 15.94 -18.74 18.65
CA THR A 11 16.70 -19.75 19.43
C THR A 11 17.28 -20.84 18.55
N SER A 12 16.93 -20.93 17.26
CA SER A 12 17.54 -21.85 16.32
C SER A 12 18.84 -21.33 15.72
N ASP A 13 19.09 -20.02 15.74
CA ASP A 13 20.26 -19.36 15.16
C ASP A 13 21.57 -19.86 15.80
N PRO A 14 22.49 -20.44 15.01
CA PRO A 14 23.77 -20.94 15.53
C PRO A 14 24.69 -19.84 16.08
N ILE A 15 24.60 -18.61 15.55
CA ILE A 15 25.36 -17.46 16.04
C ILE A 15 24.86 -17.05 17.42
N LEU A 16 23.54 -16.96 17.60
CA LEU A 16 22.93 -16.67 18.89
C LEU A 16 23.36 -17.70 19.94
N LYS A 17 23.28 -19.00 19.61
CA LYS A 17 23.74 -20.10 20.50
C LYS A 17 25.21 -20.01 20.85
N THR A 18 26.05 -19.54 19.96
CA THR A 18 27.48 -19.33 20.22
C THR A 18 27.69 -18.21 21.22
N TRP A 19 27.00 -17.09 21.04
CA TRP A 19 27.07 -15.96 21.96
C TRP A 19 26.51 -16.31 23.35
N GLU A 20 25.40 -17.06 23.42
CA GLU A 20 24.83 -17.52 24.68
C GLU A 20 25.81 -18.38 25.48
N LYS A 21 26.56 -19.26 24.79
CA LYS A 21 27.61 -20.06 25.42
C LYS A 21 28.80 -19.24 25.88
N ALA A 22 29.17 -18.22 25.08
CA ALA A 22 30.32 -17.35 25.42
C ALA A 22 29.97 -16.40 26.57
N PHE A 23 28.75 -15.97 26.69
CA PHE A 23 28.27 -15.02 27.70
C PHE A 23 26.99 -15.54 28.38
N PRO A 24 27.10 -16.53 29.27
CA PRO A 24 25.92 -17.09 29.94
C PRO A 24 25.16 -16.04 30.75
N GLY A 25 23.84 -16.03 30.64
CA GLY A 25 22.96 -15.16 31.41
C GLY A 25 22.79 -13.73 30.88
N VAL A 26 23.40 -13.40 29.74
CA VAL A 26 23.21 -12.08 29.09
C VAL A 26 21.89 -12.01 28.32
N LEU A 27 21.42 -13.15 27.82
CA LEU A 27 20.18 -13.25 27.05
C LEU A 27 18.98 -13.55 27.94
N THR A 28 17.89 -12.88 27.64
CA THR A 28 16.57 -13.12 28.24
C THR A 28 15.70 -13.86 27.22
N ASP A 29 14.92 -14.84 27.66
CA ASP A 29 14.01 -15.53 26.74
C ASP A 29 12.97 -14.56 26.16
N LYS A 30 12.67 -14.70 24.86
CA LYS A 30 11.69 -13.88 24.15
C LYS A 30 10.30 -13.89 24.80
N SER A 31 9.89 -15.01 25.42
CA SER A 31 8.60 -15.13 26.09
C SER A 31 8.45 -14.18 27.30
N GLN A 32 9.55 -13.63 27.80
CA GLN A 32 9.53 -12.65 28.89
C GLN A 32 9.35 -11.19 28.37
N ALA A 33 9.31 -10.98 27.06
CA ALA A 33 8.95 -9.68 26.50
C ALA A 33 7.47 -9.40 26.71
N SER A 34 7.14 -8.18 27.20
CA SER A 34 5.73 -7.85 27.43
C SER A 34 4.97 -7.74 26.10
N PRO A 35 3.65 -8.03 26.10
CA PRO A 35 2.81 -7.86 24.91
C PRO A 35 2.85 -6.44 24.35
N GLU A 36 2.93 -5.43 25.22
CA GLU A 36 3.05 -4.03 24.81
C GLU A 36 4.36 -3.79 24.06
N LEU A 37 5.49 -4.32 24.57
CA LEU A 37 6.77 -4.23 23.87
C LEU A 37 6.68 -4.89 22.49
N LEU A 38 6.16 -6.11 22.41
CA LEU A 38 6.02 -6.86 21.17
C LEU A 38 5.14 -6.11 20.15
N SER A 39 4.06 -5.46 20.58
CA SER A 39 3.16 -4.70 19.71
C SER A 39 3.82 -3.47 19.07
N HIS A 40 4.84 -2.92 19.72
CA HIS A 40 5.61 -1.76 19.23
C HIS A 40 6.81 -2.13 18.36
N LEU A 41 7.20 -3.40 18.34
CA LEU A 41 8.33 -3.84 17.52
C LEU A 41 7.94 -3.88 16.04
N ARG A 42 8.93 -3.59 15.20
CA ARG A 42 8.86 -3.65 13.75
C ARG A 42 10.07 -4.41 13.24
N TYR A 43 10.00 -4.90 12.02
CA TYR A 43 11.17 -5.49 11.40
C TYR A 43 12.27 -4.43 11.25
N PRO A 44 13.53 -4.69 11.64
CA PRO A 44 14.59 -3.68 11.62
C PRO A 44 14.88 -3.16 10.23
N GLN A 45 14.68 -1.87 10.01
CA GLN A 45 14.82 -1.26 8.69
C GLN A 45 16.22 -1.39 8.10
N ASP A 46 17.25 -1.24 8.93
CA ASP A 46 18.63 -1.33 8.43
C ASP A 46 19.01 -2.76 8.06
N LEU A 47 18.51 -3.76 8.80
CA LEU A 47 18.67 -5.16 8.42
C LEU A 47 17.99 -5.43 7.06
N PHE A 48 16.78 -4.92 6.87
CA PHE A 48 16.06 -5.06 5.61
C PHE A 48 16.81 -4.38 4.44
N LYS A 49 17.40 -3.20 4.66
CA LYS A 49 18.22 -2.51 3.66
C LYS A 49 19.45 -3.34 3.23
N VAL A 50 20.11 -4.00 4.18
CA VAL A 50 21.24 -4.90 3.87
C VAL A 50 20.74 -6.12 3.10
N GLN A 51 19.68 -6.77 3.58
CA GLN A 51 19.11 -7.95 2.93
C GLN A 51 18.66 -7.67 1.50
N ARG A 52 18.01 -6.52 1.24
CA ARG A 52 17.62 -6.13 -0.11
C ARG A 52 18.82 -5.92 -1.05
N GLN A 53 19.94 -5.38 -0.56
CA GLN A 53 21.16 -5.23 -1.35
C GLN A 53 21.78 -6.58 -1.69
N ILE A 54 21.83 -7.48 -0.70
CA ILE A 54 22.34 -8.83 -0.90
C ILE A 54 21.47 -9.58 -1.91
N LEU A 55 20.15 -9.57 -1.73
CA LEU A 55 19.22 -10.24 -2.63
C LEU A 55 19.35 -9.75 -4.07
N GLY A 56 19.54 -8.46 -4.29
CA GLY A 56 19.70 -7.86 -5.61
C GLY A 56 20.80 -8.51 -6.45
N ARG A 57 21.82 -9.08 -5.81
CA ARG A 57 22.92 -9.81 -6.46
C ARG A 57 22.78 -11.32 -6.36
N TYR A 58 22.44 -11.83 -5.18
CA TYR A 58 22.50 -13.26 -4.86
C TYR A 58 21.23 -14.04 -5.22
N HIS A 59 20.23 -13.41 -5.85
CA HIS A 59 19.14 -14.15 -6.47
C HIS A 59 19.58 -14.87 -7.75
N MET A 60 20.72 -14.49 -8.35
CA MET A 60 21.31 -15.15 -9.51
C MET A 60 22.03 -16.41 -9.05
N THR A 61 21.54 -17.57 -9.50
CA THR A 61 22.09 -18.88 -9.13
C THR A 61 23.10 -19.42 -10.15
N ASP A 62 23.06 -18.92 -11.39
CA ASP A 62 24.04 -19.26 -12.42
C ASP A 62 25.33 -18.46 -12.23
N PRO A 63 26.50 -19.11 -12.15
CA PRO A 63 27.76 -18.42 -11.91
C PRO A 63 28.15 -17.44 -13.02
N GLY A 64 27.82 -17.74 -14.29
CA GLY A 64 28.12 -16.88 -15.43
C GLY A 64 27.28 -15.62 -15.38
N ASN A 65 25.98 -15.74 -15.12
CA ASN A 65 25.08 -14.61 -14.95
C ASN A 65 25.48 -13.74 -13.75
N TRP A 66 25.88 -14.38 -12.66
CA TRP A 66 26.36 -13.67 -11.46
C TRP A 66 27.62 -12.86 -11.75
N TYR A 67 28.60 -13.48 -12.43
CA TYR A 67 29.86 -12.82 -12.78
C TYR A 67 29.64 -11.65 -13.75
N ASN A 68 28.83 -11.86 -14.79
CA ASN A 68 28.53 -10.86 -15.81
C ASN A 68 27.47 -9.84 -15.35
N GLN A 69 26.84 -10.02 -14.18
CA GLN A 69 25.78 -9.18 -13.66
C GLN A 69 24.60 -9.00 -14.64
N SER A 70 24.31 -10.03 -15.43
CA SER A 70 23.33 -9.97 -16.53
C SER A 70 21.89 -9.77 -16.05
N ASP A 71 21.56 -10.20 -14.84
CA ASP A 71 20.24 -10.00 -14.19
C ASP A 71 20.41 -9.35 -12.81
N LEU A 72 21.39 -8.45 -12.66
CA LEU A 72 21.56 -7.70 -11.41
C LEU A 72 20.34 -6.83 -11.15
N TRP A 73 19.71 -6.97 -9.97
CA TRP A 73 18.65 -6.09 -9.52
C TRP A 73 19.23 -4.98 -8.66
N VAL A 74 18.77 -3.77 -8.91
CA VAL A 74 19.12 -2.59 -8.14
C VAL A 74 17.87 -1.96 -7.54
N VAL A 75 18.04 -1.34 -6.38
CA VAL A 75 16.98 -0.49 -5.81
C VAL A 75 16.95 0.79 -6.64
N PRO A 76 15.80 1.15 -7.25
CA PRO A 76 15.71 2.37 -8.04
C PRO A 76 15.98 3.61 -7.18
N ALA A 77 16.40 4.68 -7.81
CA ALA A 77 16.42 5.99 -7.18
C ALA A 77 14.97 6.44 -6.91
N ASP A 78 14.78 7.17 -5.82
CA ASP A 78 13.50 7.84 -5.57
C ASP A 78 13.28 8.89 -6.67
N PRO A 79 12.24 8.79 -7.51
CA PRO A 79 12.04 9.71 -8.61
C PRO A 79 11.79 11.16 -8.17
N ARG A 80 11.51 11.37 -6.89
CA ARG A 80 11.29 12.69 -6.29
C ARG A 80 12.56 13.29 -5.69
N ASP A 81 13.56 12.47 -5.41
CA ASP A 81 14.83 12.92 -4.85
C ASP A 81 15.85 13.24 -5.96
N LYS A 82 16.07 14.52 -6.20
CA LYS A 82 17.04 15.00 -7.21
C LYS A 82 18.50 14.61 -6.90
N SER A 83 18.78 14.17 -5.67
CA SER A 83 20.13 13.71 -5.28
C SER A 83 20.43 12.28 -5.74
N GLY A 84 19.45 11.59 -6.34
CA GLY A 84 19.57 10.18 -6.76
C GLY A 84 19.62 9.20 -5.62
N LYS A 85 19.08 9.56 -4.47
CA LYS A 85 18.97 8.69 -3.31
C LYS A 85 18.08 7.50 -3.62
N ALA A 86 18.49 6.31 -3.20
CA ALA A 86 17.70 5.10 -3.38
C ALA A 86 16.35 5.20 -2.67
N GLU A 87 15.31 4.67 -3.31
CA GLU A 87 13.98 4.60 -2.75
C GLU A 87 14.00 3.95 -1.36
N PRO A 88 13.41 4.60 -0.33
CA PRO A 88 13.38 4.04 1.01
C PRO A 88 12.43 2.84 1.08
N PRO A 89 12.66 1.88 1.97
CA PRO A 89 11.67 0.85 2.24
C PRO A 89 10.48 1.43 3.01
N TYR A 90 9.26 0.96 2.65
CA TYR A 90 8.03 1.41 3.27
C TYR A 90 7.41 0.33 4.15
N TYR A 91 6.83 0.72 5.29
CA TYR A 91 5.96 -0.14 6.08
C TYR A 91 4.52 0.00 5.59
N LEU A 92 3.96 -1.07 5.06
CA LEU A 92 2.63 -1.11 4.47
C LEU A 92 1.90 -2.38 4.90
N SER A 93 0.59 -2.30 5.09
CA SER A 93 -0.26 -3.48 5.16
C SER A 93 -0.59 -3.91 3.74
N ILE A 94 -0.02 -5.03 3.31
CA ILE A 94 -0.18 -5.54 1.95
C ILE A 94 -0.83 -6.92 1.97
N LYS A 95 -1.69 -7.16 0.98
CA LYS A 95 -2.20 -8.49 0.69
C LYS A 95 -1.29 -9.13 -0.34
N TRP A 96 -0.43 -10.06 0.11
CA TRP A 96 0.44 -10.79 -0.79
C TRP A 96 -0.39 -11.76 -1.65
N PRO A 97 -0.01 -12.04 -2.90
CA PRO A 97 -0.68 -13.05 -3.73
C PRO A 97 -0.79 -14.39 -2.98
N GLY A 98 -2.01 -14.89 -2.82
CA GLY A 98 -2.30 -16.11 -2.06
C GLY A 98 -2.61 -15.91 -0.57
N ASP A 99 -2.39 -14.72 0.00
CA ASP A 99 -2.77 -14.46 1.39
C ASP A 99 -4.30 -14.19 1.50
N ALA A 100 -4.90 -14.67 2.59
CA ALA A 100 -6.32 -14.44 2.87
C ALA A 100 -6.59 -12.97 3.24
N ALA A 101 -5.68 -12.33 3.97
CA ALA A 101 -5.81 -10.97 4.49
C ALA A 101 -4.51 -10.16 4.33
N PRO A 102 -4.58 -8.81 4.37
CA PRO A 102 -3.40 -7.98 4.40
C PRO A 102 -2.55 -8.22 5.64
N VAL A 103 -1.23 -8.21 5.49
CA VAL A 103 -0.25 -8.38 6.57
C VAL A 103 0.64 -7.16 6.62
N PHE A 104 0.89 -6.65 7.83
CA PHE A 104 1.83 -5.55 8.03
C PHE A 104 3.23 -5.99 7.67
N SER A 105 3.82 -5.32 6.70
CA SER A 105 5.07 -5.73 6.06
C SER A 105 5.96 -4.53 5.80
N GLN A 106 7.26 -4.77 5.69
CA GLN A 106 8.19 -3.80 5.12
C GLN A 106 8.49 -4.19 3.68
N THR A 107 8.49 -3.22 2.77
CA THR A 107 8.50 -3.47 1.32
C THR A 107 9.61 -2.72 0.62
N ALA A 108 10.07 -3.26 -0.49
CA ALA A 108 10.99 -2.63 -1.41
C ALA A 108 10.77 -3.13 -2.85
N VAL A 109 11.18 -2.34 -3.81
CA VAL A 109 11.11 -2.65 -5.23
C VAL A 109 12.49 -2.77 -5.84
N TYR A 110 12.59 -3.52 -6.95
CA TYR A 110 13.80 -3.65 -7.73
C TYR A 110 13.52 -3.39 -9.20
N VAL A 111 14.51 -2.79 -9.84
CA VAL A 111 14.60 -2.73 -11.30
C VAL A 111 15.85 -3.48 -11.75
N PRO A 112 15.86 -4.15 -12.91
CA PRO A 112 17.09 -4.72 -13.46
C PRO A 112 18.09 -3.60 -13.75
N ASN A 113 19.35 -3.86 -13.53
CA ASN A 113 20.42 -2.87 -13.75
C ASN A 113 20.35 -2.31 -15.17
N LYS A 114 20.39 -0.97 -15.28
CA LYS A 114 20.27 -0.22 -16.55
C LYS A 114 18.89 -0.35 -17.25
N ARG A 115 17.86 -0.77 -16.55
CA ARG A 115 16.48 -0.81 -17.04
C ARG A 115 15.57 -0.04 -16.10
N GLU A 116 14.43 0.42 -16.61
CA GLU A 116 13.47 1.21 -15.84
C GLU A 116 12.19 0.43 -15.48
N ASN A 117 11.98 -0.74 -16.08
CA ASN A 117 10.85 -1.61 -15.75
C ASN A 117 11.10 -2.37 -14.44
N MET A 118 10.03 -2.75 -13.77
CA MET A 118 10.11 -3.54 -12.54
C MET A 118 10.72 -4.92 -12.79
N GLY A 119 11.66 -5.33 -11.93
CA GLY A 119 12.22 -6.67 -11.90
C GLY A 119 11.63 -7.55 -10.81
N ALA A 120 11.47 -6.97 -9.62
CA ALA A 120 10.90 -7.70 -8.49
C ALA A 120 10.29 -6.76 -7.44
N TYR A 121 9.37 -7.31 -6.65
CA TYR A 121 8.83 -6.71 -5.44
C TYR A 121 9.19 -7.59 -4.24
N MET A 122 9.77 -7.00 -3.22
CA MET A 122 10.21 -7.69 -2.00
C MET A 122 9.38 -7.24 -0.82
N SER A 123 8.98 -8.15 0.04
CA SER A 123 8.40 -7.83 1.33
C SER A 123 8.97 -8.70 2.43
N VAL A 124 8.95 -8.19 3.65
CA VAL A 124 9.20 -8.95 4.88
C VAL A 124 8.05 -8.72 5.84
N VAL A 125 7.56 -9.80 6.47
CA VAL A 125 6.51 -9.69 7.48
C VAL A 125 7.06 -8.96 8.69
N ALA A 126 6.45 -7.84 9.05
CA ALA A 126 6.91 -6.93 10.10
C ALA A 126 6.05 -6.93 11.37
N ASP A 127 4.99 -7.72 11.39
CA ASP A 127 4.12 -7.92 12.53
C ASP A 127 4.64 -9.05 13.42
N THR A 128 5.05 -8.73 14.65
CA THR A 128 5.63 -9.70 15.59
C THR A 128 4.63 -10.72 16.12
N SER A 129 3.32 -10.46 15.99
CA SER A 129 2.27 -11.40 16.35
C SER A 129 2.03 -12.45 15.26
N ASN A 130 2.51 -12.20 14.04
CA ASN A 130 2.38 -13.12 12.92
C ASN A 130 3.45 -14.23 13.03
N PRO A 131 3.09 -15.52 12.89
CA PRO A 131 4.04 -16.62 12.93
C PRO A 131 5.13 -16.54 11.84
N ASP A 132 4.85 -15.85 10.74
CA ASP A 132 5.79 -15.62 9.64
C ASP A 132 6.65 -14.35 9.84
N TYR A 133 6.67 -13.74 11.04
CA TYR A 133 7.51 -12.56 11.30
C TYR A 133 8.95 -12.77 10.83
N GLY A 134 9.45 -11.82 10.04
CA GLY A 134 10.81 -11.89 9.48
C GLY A 134 10.92 -12.71 8.19
N LYS A 135 9.84 -13.35 7.73
CA LYS A 135 9.83 -14.09 6.47
C LYS A 135 9.87 -13.13 5.28
N ILE A 136 10.93 -13.25 4.51
CA ILE A 136 11.11 -12.49 3.27
C ILE A 136 10.37 -13.20 2.14
N ARG A 137 9.60 -12.44 1.37
CA ARG A 137 8.91 -12.90 0.17
C ARG A 137 9.31 -12.05 -1.01
N VAL A 138 9.47 -12.67 -2.17
CA VAL A 138 9.86 -12.00 -3.41
C VAL A 138 8.89 -12.37 -4.51
N LEU A 139 8.23 -11.36 -5.08
CA LEU A 139 7.45 -11.48 -6.29
C LEU A 139 8.35 -11.09 -7.46
N ARG A 140 8.79 -12.08 -8.23
CA ARG A 140 9.57 -11.87 -9.44
C ARG A 140 8.62 -11.56 -10.59
N LEU A 141 8.86 -10.44 -11.27
CA LEU A 141 8.06 -10.05 -12.42
C LEU A 141 8.65 -10.64 -13.70
N SER A 142 7.77 -11.06 -14.60
CA SER A 142 8.19 -11.65 -15.87
C SER A 142 8.75 -10.61 -16.82
N ASP A 143 9.84 -10.91 -17.51
CA ASP A 143 10.38 -10.05 -18.57
C ASP A 143 9.42 -9.84 -19.74
N THR A 144 8.42 -10.73 -19.88
CA THR A 144 7.37 -10.61 -20.93
C THR A 144 6.27 -9.63 -20.56
N GLN A 145 6.05 -9.38 -19.27
CA GLN A 145 5.15 -8.36 -18.77
C GLN A 145 5.99 -7.15 -18.38
N GLN A 146 6.01 -6.14 -19.24
CA GLN A 146 6.74 -4.90 -18.95
C GLN A 146 5.95 -4.06 -17.94
N VAL A 147 6.06 -4.42 -16.66
CA VAL A 147 5.49 -3.62 -15.58
C VAL A 147 6.38 -2.38 -15.40
N PRO A 148 5.81 -1.17 -15.48
CA PRO A 148 6.60 0.06 -15.30
C PRO A 148 7.26 0.12 -13.93
N GLY A 149 8.50 0.59 -13.87
CA GLY A 149 9.15 0.90 -12.59
C GLY A 149 8.77 2.29 -12.04
N PRO A 150 9.30 2.67 -10.86
CA PRO A 150 8.97 3.93 -10.21
C PRO A 150 9.23 5.17 -11.09
N ASN A 151 10.38 5.24 -11.78
CA ASN A 151 10.71 6.36 -12.64
C ASN A 151 9.76 6.47 -13.84
N GLN A 152 9.42 5.34 -14.48
CA GLN A 152 8.47 5.34 -15.59
C GLN A 152 7.06 5.72 -15.10
N THR A 153 6.68 5.29 -13.92
CA THR A 153 5.39 5.63 -13.32
C THR A 153 5.34 7.12 -12.97
N TYR A 154 6.39 7.63 -12.35
CA TYR A 154 6.51 9.05 -12.05
C TYR A 154 6.39 9.92 -13.31
N ASN A 155 7.13 9.56 -14.36
CA ASN A 155 7.10 10.30 -15.64
C ASN A 155 5.70 10.25 -16.27
N ALA A 156 5.04 9.09 -16.24
CA ALA A 156 3.68 8.96 -16.75
C ALA A 156 2.68 9.82 -15.96
N ILE A 157 2.72 9.80 -14.64
CA ILE A 157 1.86 10.64 -13.78
C ILE A 157 2.13 12.13 -14.04
N SER A 158 3.40 12.51 -14.09
CA SER A 158 3.79 13.92 -14.30
C SER A 158 3.42 14.46 -15.69
N SER A 159 3.27 13.59 -16.68
CA SER A 159 2.90 13.94 -18.06
C SER A 159 1.41 13.74 -18.36
N ASP A 160 0.65 13.23 -17.39
CA ASP A 160 -0.77 12.97 -17.58
C ASP A 160 -1.58 14.28 -17.62
N GLN A 161 -2.43 14.42 -18.65
CA GLN A 161 -3.21 15.63 -18.86
C GLN A 161 -4.22 15.87 -17.72
N SER A 162 -4.87 14.81 -17.25
CA SER A 162 -5.84 14.93 -16.16
C SER A 162 -5.17 15.39 -14.86
N VAL A 163 -3.97 14.88 -14.56
CA VAL A 163 -3.17 15.34 -13.41
C VAL A 163 -2.78 16.80 -13.57
N ALA A 164 -2.33 17.21 -14.75
CA ALA A 164 -1.98 18.59 -15.03
C ALA A 164 -3.17 19.55 -14.87
N ASP A 165 -4.35 19.18 -15.39
CA ASP A 165 -5.58 19.98 -15.31
C ASP A 165 -6.06 20.16 -13.85
N HIS A 166 -5.95 19.13 -13.01
CA HIS A 166 -6.29 19.22 -11.60
C HIS A 166 -5.32 20.13 -10.81
N LEU A 167 -4.05 20.16 -11.20
CA LEU A 167 -3.03 20.99 -10.54
C LEU A 167 -3.03 22.43 -11.01
N LEU A 168 -3.48 22.69 -12.22
CA LEU A 168 -3.44 24.02 -12.85
C LEU A 168 -4.02 25.15 -11.99
N PRO A 169 -5.16 24.99 -11.28
CA PRO A 169 -5.73 26.05 -10.43
C PRO A 169 -4.80 26.48 -9.29
N PHE A 170 -3.91 25.61 -8.85
CA PHE A 170 -3.01 25.85 -7.71
C PHE A 170 -1.62 26.33 -8.16
N VAL A 171 -1.04 25.62 -9.14
CA VAL A 171 0.33 25.84 -9.59
C VAL A 171 0.39 26.92 -10.65
N GLY A 172 -0.70 27.11 -11.40
CA GLY A 172 -0.76 28.05 -12.54
C GLY A 172 0.08 27.58 -13.73
N GLN A 173 -0.15 28.19 -14.87
CA GLN A 173 0.60 27.89 -16.08
C GLN A 173 2.07 28.28 -15.91
N GLY A 174 2.99 27.34 -16.20
CA GLY A 174 4.43 27.59 -16.04
C GLY A 174 4.87 27.84 -14.59
N GLY A 175 4.10 27.44 -13.59
CA GLY A 175 4.43 27.67 -12.19
C GLY A 175 4.10 29.08 -11.67
N SER A 176 3.27 29.85 -12.37
CA SER A 176 2.89 31.22 -11.98
C SER A 176 1.83 31.29 -10.87
N GLY A 177 1.28 30.15 -10.46
CA GLY A 177 0.26 30.10 -9.41
C GLY A 177 0.77 30.46 -8.02
N SER A 178 -0.14 30.59 -7.06
CA SER A 178 0.14 30.96 -5.67
C SER A 178 0.67 29.83 -4.80
N ALA A 179 0.71 28.60 -5.34
CA ALA A 179 1.17 27.42 -4.61
C ALA A 179 2.12 26.56 -5.46
N ASP A 180 2.93 25.78 -4.78
CA ASP A 180 3.74 24.72 -5.37
C ASP A 180 3.07 23.35 -5.13
N ALA A 181 3.17 22.46 -6.10
CA ALA A 181 2.79 21.06 -5.93
C ALA A 181 3.95 20.28 -5.34
N LEU A 182 3.68 19.60 -4.23
CA LEU A 182 4.61 18.72 -3.57
C LEU A 182 4.08 17.29 -3.69
N TYR A 183 4.82 16.46 -4.37
CA TYR A 183 4.48 15.07 -4.53
C TYR A 183 5.01 14.28 -3.34
N GLY A 184 4.18 13.42 -2.77
CA GLY A 184 4.58 12.54 -1.68
C GLY A 184 5.28 11.28 -2.16
N ASN A 185 5.40 10.29 -1.28
CA ASN A 185 6.03 9.03 -1.63
C ASN A 185 5.18 8.26 -2.66
N LEU A 186 5.83 7.74 -3.68
CA LEU A 186 5.22 6.83 -4.64
C LEU A 186 5.17 5.43 -4.00
N LEU A 187 3.99 4.99 -3.59
CA LEU A 187 3.80 3.67 -2.98
C LEU A 187 3.50 2.64 -4.06
N THR A 188 4.15 1.49 -3.98
CA THR A 188 3.94 0.35 -4.88
C THR A 188 3.37 -0.82 -4.10
N LEU A 189 2.22 -1.38 -4.55
CA LEU A 189 1.56 -2.50 -3.90
C LEU A 189 1.17 -3.57 -4.91
N PRO A 190 1.27 -4.85 -4.57
CA PRO A 190 0.73 -5.93 -5.40
C PRO A 190 -0.80 -5.87 -5.41
N LEU A 191 -1.39 -5.99 -6.60
CA LEU A 191 -2.84 -6.02 -6.78
C LEU A 191 -3.18 -6.93 -7.97
N GLY A 192 -3.92 -8.01 -7.72
CA GLY A 192 -4.20 -9.02 -8.74
C GLY A 192 -2.90 -9.55 -9.36
N ASP A 193 -2.84 -9.55 -10.69
CA ASP A 193 -1.67 -10.00 -11.45
C ASP A 193 -0.66 -8.89 -11.75
N GLY A 194 -0.80 -7.72 -11.11
CA GLY A 194 0.04 -6.55 -11.38
C GLY A 194 0.45 -5.78 -10.14
N LEU A 195 0.90 -4.57 -10.38
CA LEU A 195 1.24 -3.61 -9.33
C LEU A 195 0.40 -2.36 -9.49
N ILE A 196 -0.11 -1.85 -8.38
CA ILE A 196 -0.72 -0.54 -8.31
C ILE A 196 0.27 0.45 -7.68
N TYR A 197 0.29 1.65 -8.22
CA TYR A 197 1.09 2.77 -7.72
C TYR A 197 0.15 3.84 -7.19
N ILE A 198 0.47 4.38 -6.01
CA ILE A 198 -0.35 5.41 -5.35
C ILE A 198 0.58 6.52 -4.91
N GLU A 199 0.22 7.76 -5.25
CA GLU A 199 1.00 8.94 -4.91
C GLU A 199 0.09 10.07 -4.43
N PRO A 200 0.27 10.55 -3.19
CA PRO A 200 -0.43 11.74 -2.70
C PRO A 200 0.22 13.00 -3.23
N ILE A 201 -0.59 13.99 -3.60
CA ILE A 201 -0.13 15.31 -4.04
C ILE A 201 -0.62 16.36 -3.05
N TYR A 202 0.34 17.12 -2.53
CA TYR A 202 0.11 18.23 -1.63
C TYR A 202 0.30 19.56 -2.35
N THR A 203 -0.35 20.60 -1.86
CA THR A 203 -0.06 21.98 -2.26
C THR A 203 0.44 22.79 -1.08
N GLN A 204 1.44 23.62 -1.31
CA GLN A 204 1.98 24.54 -0.32
C GLN A 204 2.03 25.94 -0.92
N ARG A 205 1.53 26.93 -0.17
CA ARG A 205 1.59 28.32 -0.62
C ARG A 205 3.03 28.80 -0.75
N LYS A 206 3.31 29.56 -1.81
CA LYS A 206 4.62 30.19 -2.03
C LYS A 206 4.93 31.32 -1.06
N ASP A 207 3.88 32.01 -0.60
CA ASP A 207 4.01 33.08 0.40
C ASP A 207 4.30 32.46 1.77
N SER A 208 5.58 32.27 2.04
CA SER A 208 6.07 31.72 3.29
C SER A 208 6.09 32.75 4.41
N SER A 209 4.95 33.34 4.77
CA SER A 209 4.77 33.83 6.12
C SER A 209 4.78 32.61 7.05
N ALA A 210 5.45 32.72 8.19
CA ALA A 210 5.56 31.64 9.17
C ALA A 210 4.23 30.93 9.38
N GLY A 211 4.10 29.67 8.89
CA GLY A 211 2.89 28.87 9.01
C GLY A 211 2.34 28.21 7.75
N SER A 212 2.99 28.37 6.58
CA SER A 212 2.60 27.61 5.38
C SER A 212 3.01 26.14 5.51
N TYR A 213 2.05 25.23 5.61
CA TYR A 213 2.28 23.78 5.63
C TYR A 213 1.65 23.11 4.39
N PRO A 214 2.21 21.98 3.93
CA PRO A 214 1.61 21.23 2.84
C PRO A 214 0.22 20.70 3.19
N VAL A 215 -0.73 20.86 2.28
CA VAL A 215 -2.12 20.35 2.44
C VAL A 215 -2.35 19.31 1.36
N LEU A 216 -2.77 18.10 1.74
CA LEU A 216 -3.17 17.05 0.80
C LEU A 216 -4.32 17.57 -0.08
N ARG A 217 -4.15 17.50 -1.38
CA ARG A 217 -5.15 17.95 -2.36
C ARG A 217 -5.67 16.82 -3.22
N PHE A 218 -4.77 15.97 -3.69
CA PHE A 218 -5.12 14.89 -4.59
C PHE A 218 -4.37 13.63 -4.23
N VAL A 219 -4.95 12.52 -4.62
CA VAL A 219 -4.30 11.23 -4.68
C VAL A 219 -4.31 10.78 -6.13
N VAL A 220 -3.17 10.33 -6.63
CA VAL A 220 -3.06 9.72 -7.95
C VAL A 220 -2.87 8.22 -7.76
N ALA A 221 -3.61 7.44 -8.53
CA ALA A 221 -3.43 6.00 -8.63
C ALA A 221 -3.10 5.62 -10.08
N ARG A 222 -2.24 4.59 -10.26
CA ARG A 222 -1.93 4.02 -11.57
C ARG A 222 -1.95 2.51 -11.50
N TYR A 223 -2.66 1.89 -12.44
CA TYR A 223 -2.64 0.44 -12.66
C TYR A 223 -2.49 0.15 -14.16
N GLY A 224 -1.42 -0.56 -14.53
CA GLY A 224 -1.06 -0.73 -15.94
C GLY A 224 -0.85 0.61 -16.65
N THR A 225 -1.68 0.87 -17.66
CA THR A 225 -1.68 2.13 -18.43
C THR A 225 -2.67 3.17 -17.93
N HIS A 226 -3.58 2.80 -17.02
CA HIS A 226 -4.63 3.69 -16.53
C HIS A 226 -4.13 4.52 -15.36
N ILE A 227 -4.36 5.82 -15.43
CA ILE A 227 -4.06 6.79 -14.38
C ILE A 227 -5.39 7.42 -13.95
N GLY A 228 -5.61 7.49 -12.64
CA GLY A 228 -6.74 8.18 -12.03
C GLY A 228 -6.27 9.16 -10.99
N ILE A 229 -6.92 10.30 -10.92
CA ILE A 229 -6.70 11.32 -9.90
C ILE A 229 -8.03 11.66 -9.24
N GLY A 230 -8.01 11.89 -7.93
CA GLY A 230 -9.16 12.29 -7.15
C GLY A 230 -8.75 13.08 -5.92
N THR A 231 -9.70 13.70 -5.25
CA THR A 231 -9.48 14.34 -3.95
C THR A 231 -9.32 13.33 -2.83
N THR A 232 -9.76 12.10 -3.09
CA THR A 232 -9.66 10.94 -2.22
C THR A 232 -9.03 9.76 -2.96
N LEU A 233 -8.49 8.80 -2.22
CA LEU A 233 -7.97 7.56 -2.82
C LEU A 233 -9.09 6.78 -3.52
N GLN A 234 -10.31 6.77 -2.97
CA GLN A 234 -11.45 6.10 -3.58
C GLN A 234 -11.75 6.68 -4.96
N GLU A 235 -11.85 8.00 -5.11
CA GLU A 235 -12.08 8.64 -6.41
C GLU A 235 -10.99 8.31 -7.43
N ALA A 236 -9.73 8.31 -6.99
CA ALA A 236 -8.62 7.93 -7.85
C ALA A 236 -8.72 6.48 -8.34
N LEU A 237 -9.08 5.55 -7.44
CA LEU A 237 -9.27 4.13 -7.79
C LEU A 237 -10.49 3.92 -8.69
N ASP A 238 -11.60 4.60 -8.43
CA ASP A 238 -12.80 4.54 -9.25
C ASP A 238 -12.50 5.01 -10.69
N THR A 239 -11.66 6.03 -10.84
CA THR A 239 -11.19 6.50 -12.15
C THR A 239 -10.32 5.45 -12.85
N VAL A 240 -9.35 4.85 -12.13
CA VAL A 240 -8.46 3.81 -12.70
C VAL A 240 -9.22 2.60 -13.19
N PHE A 241 -10.25 2.16 -12.45
CA PHE A 241 -11.00 0.94 -12.73
C PHE A 241 -12.31 1.18 -13.51
N GLY A 242 -12.56 2.40 -13.98
CA GLY A 242 -13.68 2.74 -14.86
C GLY A 242 -15.05 2.71 -14.19
N GLY A 243 -15.12 3.01 -12.89
CA GLY A 243 -16.34 3.06 -12.10
C GLY A 243 -16.09 2.75 -10.63
N ASN A 244 -17.08 2.24 -9.92
CA ASN A 244 -16.94 1.87 -8.51
C ASN A 244 -15.93 0.71 -8.35
N ALA A 245 -14.74 1.02 -7.89
CA ALA A 245 -13.68 0.04 -7.60
C ALA A 245 -14.01 -0.88 -6.40
N GLY A 246 -15.10 -0.61 -5.68
CA GLY A 246 -15.49 -1.36 -4.47
C GLY A 246 -14.48 -1.20 -3.31
N ALA A 247 -13.56 -0.25 -3.42
CA ALA A 247 -12.57 -0.02 -2.39
C ALA A 247 -13.18 0.70 -1.18
N SER A 248 -13.00 0.14 0.02
CA SER A 248 -13.28 0.83 1.27
C SER A 248 -11.99 1.48 1.78
N THR A 249 -11.82 2.77 1.50
CA THR A 249 -10.58 3.50 1.85
C THR A 249 -10.62 4.12 3.24
N GLY A 250 -11.77 4.07 3.92
CA GLY A 250 -11.95 4.64 5.25
C GLY A 250 -12.05 6.18 5.29
N GLU A 251 -11.93 6.85 4.15
CA GLU A 251 -11.92 8.33 4.07
C GLU A 251 -13.26 8.96 4.45
N ASN A 252 -14.35 8.19 4.37
CA ASN A 252 -15.69 8.61 4.79
C ASN A 252 -16.04 8.17 6.22
N ALA A 253 -15.10 7.60 6.97
CA ALA A 253 -15.33 7.25 8.36
C ALA A 253 -15.35 8.54 9.21
N GLN A 254 -16.44 8.80 9.91
CA GLN A 254 -16.52 9.91 10.84
C GLN A 254 -15.46 9.80 11.95
N PRO A 255 -14.82 10.89 12.36
CA PRO A 255 -13.90 10.89 13.49
C PRO A 255 -14.62 10.38 14.76
N GLY A 256 -14.24 9.20 15.21
CA GLY A 256 -14.86 8.52 16.38
C GLY A 256 -15.24 7.05 16.14
N GLN A 257 -15.28 6.57 14.92
CA GLN A 257 -15.46 5.13 14.61
C GLN A 257 -14.13 4.42 14.28
N ALA A 258 -13.15 4.58 15.12
CA ALA A 258 -12.00 3.68 15.11
C ALA A 258 -12.45 2.33 15.70
N GLY A 259 -12.57 1.31 14.88
CA GLY A 259 -12.71 -0.07 15.34
C GLY A 259 -14.00 -0.81 15.00
N ALA A 260 -14.66 -0.52 13.89
CA ALA A 260 -15.48 -1.55 13.28
C ALA A 260 -14.58 -2.53 12.55
N THR A 261 -14.26 -3.65 13.18
CA THR A 261 -13.78 -4.85 12.52
C THR A 261 -14.60 -5.05 11.25
N GLN A 262 -13.97 -4.98 10.07
CA GLN A 262 -14.59 -5.46 8.85
C GLN A 262 -15.01 -6.91 9.11
N GLN A 263 -16.29 -7.14 9.27
CA GLN A 263 -16.82 -8.48 9.17
C GLN A 263 -16.45 -8.97 7.77
N VAL A 264 -15.65 -10.01 7.74
CA VAL A 264 -15.47 -10.84 6.54
C VAL A 264 -16.86 -11.11 6.01
N PRO A 265 -17.16 -10.85 4.72
CA PRO A 265 -18.47 -11.16 4.18
C PRO A 265 -18.77 -12.63 4.47
N ALA A 266 -19.84 -12.89 5.18
CA ALA A 266 -20.29 -14.24 5.42
C ALA A 266 -20.57 -14.85 4.03
N THR A 267 -19.93 -15.95 3.71
CA THR A 267 -20.19 -16.71 2.49
C THR A 267 -21.27 -17.75 2.81
N GLY A 268 -22.27 -17.89 1.94
CA GLY A 268 -23.32 -18.89 2.08
C GLY A 268 -24.72 -18.29 2.12
N GLU A 269 -25.68 -19.17 2.30
CA GLU A 269 -27.12 -18.86 2.22
C GLU A 269 -27.59 -17.77 3.21
N GLU A 270 -26.94 -17.68 4.39
CA GLU A 270 -27.20 -16.62 5.38
C GLU A 270 -26.76 -15.24 4.89
N ALA A 271 -25.62 -15.15 4.22
CA ALA A 271 -25.13 -13.90 3.65
C ALA A 271 -26.01 -13.41 2.50
N VAL A 272 -26.45 -14.31 1.63
CA VAL A 272 -27.40 -14.00 0.57
C VAL A 272 -28.69 -13.42 1.16
N LYS A 273 -29.23 -14.07 2.19
CA LYS A 273 -30.46 -13.65 2.86
C LYS A 273 -30.30 -12.28 3.54
N ALA A 274 -29.19 -12.05 4.23
CA ALA A 274 -28.91 -10.78 4.90
C ALA A 274 -28.78 -9.63 3.90
N ASN A 275 -28.08 -9.83 2.79
CA ASN A 275 -27.90 -8.82 1.75
C ASN A 275 -29.22 -8.54 1.01
N LEU A 276 -30.03 -9.54 0.74
CA LEU A 276 -31.36 -9.34 0.15
C LEU A 276 -32.30 -8.59 1.08
N GLN A 277 -32.24 -8.86 2.38
CA GLN A 277 -33.02 -8.10 3.37
C GLN A 277 -32.58 -6.64 3.40
N ALA A 278 -31.27 -6.36 3.46
CA ALA A 278 -30.73 -5.01 3.45
C ALA A 278 -31.09 -4.25 2.14
N ALA A 279 -31.08 -4.93 1.01
CA ALA A 279 -31.55 -4.36 -0.27
C ALA A 279 -33.03 -3.97 -0.21
N ASN A 280 -33.88 -4.83 0.34
CA ASN A 280 -35.32 -4.57 0.47
C ASN A 280 -35.60 -3.37 1.41
N ASP A 281 -34.85 -3.27 2.51
CA ASP A 281 -34.96 -2.15 3.45
C ASP A 281 -34.53 -0.83 2.79
N ALA A 282 -33.48 -0.84 1.98
CA ALA A 282 -33.04 0.33 1.21
C ALA A 282 -34.03 0.73 0.12
N PHE A 283 -34.65 -0.22 -0.60
CA PHE A 283 -35.73 0.08 -1.54
C PHE A 283 -36.93 0.72 -0.83
N SER A 284 -37.28 0.22 0.35
CA SER A 284 -38.37 0.78 1.16
C SER A 284 -38.06 2.20 1.63
N ALA A 285 -36.82 2.48 1.99
CA ALA A 285 -36.35 3.81 2.35
C ALA A 285 -36.36 4.77 1.15
N ALA A 286 -35.94 4.28 -0.03
CA ALA A 286 -36.03 5.04 -1.28
C ALA A 286 -37.47 5.42 -1.61
N ASP A 287 -38.42 4.49 -1.54
CA ASP A 287 -39.83 4.77 -1.80
C ASP A 287 -40.43 5.82 -0.84
N LYS A 288 -40.05 5.79 0.44
CA LYS A 288 -40.43 6.81 1.43
C LYS A 288 -39.84 8.18 1.08
N ALA A 289 -38.58 8.24 0.70
CA ALA A 289 -37.90 9.48 0.31
C ALA A 289 -38.53 10.07 -0.96
N LEU A 290 -38.87 9.23 -1.96
CA LEU A 290 -39.55 9.65 -3.17
C LEU A 290 -40.93 10.26 -2.86
N LYS A 291 -41.73 9.61 -2.00
CA LYS A 291 -43.01 10.13 -1.54
C LYS A 291 -42.92 11.42 -0.76
N ALA A 292 -41.80 11.65 -0.09
CA ALA A 292 -41.49 12.90 0.64
C ALA A 292 -40.90 14.00 -0.26
N GLY A 293 -40.63 13.71 -1.55
CA GLY A 293 -40.00 14.64 -2.47
C GLY A 293 -38.50 14.81 -2.28
N ASP A 294 -37.84 13.99 -1.45
CA ASP A 294 -36.42 14.01 -1.19
C ASP A 294 -35.67 13.13 -2.21
N LEU A 295 -35.38 13.76 -3.35
CA LEU A 295 -34.68 13.08 -4.45
C LEU A 295 -33.23 12.70 -4.13
N ALA A 296 -32.57 13.45 -3.23
CA ALA A 296 -31.19 13.15 -2.84
C ALA A 296 -31.14 11.84 -2.02
N THR A 297 -32.00 11.72 -1.02
CA THR A 297 -32.14 10.49 -0.22
C THR A 297 -32.65 9.33 -1.08
N TYR A 298 -33.59 9.56 -2.00
CA TYR A 298 -34.04 8.54 -2.95
C TYR A 298 -32.86 7.95 -3.74
N GLN A 299 -32.04 8.81 -4.33
CA GLN A 299 -30.92 8.39 -5.18
C GLN A 299 -29.86 7.61 -4.39
N SER A 300 -29.55 8.10 -3.17
CA SER A 300 -28.63 7.41 -2.26
C SER A 300 -29.13 6.03 -1.85
N GLN A 301 -30.40 5.89 -1.48
CA GLN A 301 -30.98 4.60 -1.07
C GLN A 301 -31.10 3.60 -2.24
N MET A 302 -31.33 4.08 -3.46
CA MET A 302 -31.31 3.25 -4.65
C MET A 302 -29.92 2.67 -4.93
N GLN A 303 -28.86 3.47 -4.74
CA GLN A 303 -27.47 2.97 -4.87
C GLN A 303 -27.14 1.91 -3.82
N VAL A 304 -27.55 2.13 -2.56
CA VAL A 304 -27.39 1.14 -1.48
C VAL A 304 -28.11 -0.17 -1.84
N ALA A 305 -29.34 -0.09 -2.31
CA ALA A 305 -30.11 -1.26 -2.70
C ALA A 305 -29.42 -2.06 -3.83
N GLN A 306 -28.93 -1.37 -4.86
CA GLN A 306 -28.21 -2.00 -5.98
C GLN A 306 -26.92 -2.68 -5.51
N ALA A 307 -26.14 -2.03 -4.64
CA ALA A 307 -24.92 -2.61 -4.07
C ALA A 307 -25.23 -3.90 -3.30
N LYS A 308 -26.28 -3.88 -2.46
CA LYS A 308 -26.68 -5.06 -1.66
C LYS A 308 -27.19 -6.22 -2.50
N VAL A 309 -27.86 -5.95 -3.62
CA VAL A 309 -28.23 -6.99 -4.58
C VAL A 309 -26.98 -7.60 -5.23
N SER A 310 -26.00 -6.77 -5.63
CA SER A 310 -24.74 -7.26 -6.20
C SER A 310 -23.94 -8.12 -5.22
N GLU A 311 -23.87 -7.72 -3.94
CA GLU A 311 -23.27 -8.52 -2.87
C GLU A 311 -23.98 -9.86 -2.66
N ALA A 312 -25.33 -9.87 -2.72
CA ALA A 312 -26.10 -11.10 -2.61
C ALA A 312 -25.81 -12.05 -3.79
N MET A 313 -25.71 -11.52 -5.00
CA MET A 313 -25.36 -12.31 -6.20
C MET A 313 -23.95 -12.89 -6.11
N ALA A 314 -22.98 -12.10 -5.63
CA ALA A 314 -21.61 -12.58 -5.41
C ALA A 314 -21.55 -13.69 -4.34
N ALA A 315 -22.32 -13.55 -3.26
CA ALA A 315 -22.40 -14.57 -2.21
C ALA A 315 -23.13 -15.87 -2.64
N ALA A 316 -24.01 -15.79 -3.65
CA ALA A 316 -24.73 -16.95 -4.20
C ALA A 316 -23.96 -17.71 -5.28
N GLY A 317 -22.93 -17.09 -5.89
CA GLY A 317 -22.15 -17.67 -6.99
C GLY A 317 -20.81 -18.29 -6.56
N GLY A 318 -20.52 -18.37 -5.24
CA GLY A 318 -19.27 -18.90 -4.67
C GLY A 318 -19.39 -20.36 -4.20
#